data_5222d78447e067b310df1d99f110b7fa
#
_entry.id   5222d78447e067b310df1d99f110b7fa
#
_cell.length_a   1.000
_cell.length_b   1.000
_cell.length_c   1.000
_cell.angle_alpha   90.00
_cell.angle_beta   90.00
_cell.angle_gamma   90.00
#
_symmetry.space_group_name_H-M   'P 1'
#
loop_
_entity.id
_entity.type
_entity.pdbx_description
1 polymer ?
#
loop_
_entity_poly.entity_id
_entity_poly.type
_entity_poly.pdbx_seq_one_letter_code
_entity_poly.pdbx_strand_id
1 'polypeptide(L)'
;YFDPSTRFMRGLDSEGNWRTPFNPRASNHRNDDYCEGTAWQWTWFVPHDVDGLVELMGGRDAFIGKLDSLFTADSKLEGESTSVDISGLIGQYAHGNEPSHHIAHLYNYVGQPWRTQEIVDEVLHTLYFNRYAPASRYIPSDARCSTRRPFI
;
A
#
# COMPACT_ATOMS: atom_id res chain seq x y z
N TYR A 1 -9.35 9.67 13.55
CA TYR A 1 -7.93 9.26 13.61
C TYR A 1 -7.12 9.67 12.38
N PHE A 2 -7.74 10.29 11.36
CA PHE A 2 -6.99 10.81 10.20
C PHE A 2 -6.35 12.15 10.54
N ASP A 3 -5.02 12.23 10.38
CA ASP A 3 -4.26 13.47 10.54
C ASP A 3 -4.07 14.14 9.18
N PRO A 4 -4.76 15.26 8.91
CA PRO A 4 -4.67 15.92 7.61
C PRO A 4 -3.29 16.53 7.33
N SER A 5 -2.49 16.80 8.36
CA SER A 5 -1.14 17.35 8.19
C SER A 5 -0.14 16.34 7.65
N THR A 6 -0.27 15.08 8.04
CA THR A 6 0.59 13.96 7.59
C THR A 6 -0.08 13.10 6.53
N ARG A 7 -1.42 13.17 6.44
CA ARG A 7 -2.27 12.30 5.60
C ARG A 7 -2.08 10.81 5.92
N PHE A 8 -2.04 10.49 7.22
CA PHE A 8 -2.04 9.14 7.76
C PHE A 8 -3.12 8.98 8.82
N MET A 9 -3.59 7.74 9.00
CA MET A 9 -4.30 7.36 10.21
C MET A 9 -3.29 7.28 11.36
N ARG A 10 -3.59 7.92 12.50
CA ARG A 10 -2.69 7.99 13.65
C ARG A 10 -3.42 7.69 14.95
N GLY A 11 -2.67 7.19 15.93
CA GLY A 11 -3.15 7.03 17.29
C GLY A 11 -3.28 8.37 18.02
N LEU A 12 -4.25 8.41 18.94
CA LEU A 12 -4.42 9.49 19.90
C LEU A 12 -4.08 8.98 21.30
N ASP A 13 -3.64 9.88 22.15
CA ASP A 13 -3.52 9.63 23.58
C ASP A 13 -4.90 9.73 24.29
N SER A 14 -4.91 9.53 25.60
CA SER A 14 -6.13 9.62 26.41
C SER A 14 -6.75 11.02 26.49
N GLU A 15 -5.98 12.03 26.13
CA GLU A 15 -6.40 13.44 26.12
C GLU A 15 -6.88 13.89 24.72
N GLY A 16 -6.74 13.02 23.71
CA GLY A 16 -7.14 13.31 22.34
C GLY A 16 -6.06 14.01 21.49
N ASN A 17 -4.83 14.06 21.97
CA ASN A 17 -3.71 14.60 21.21
C ASN A 17 -3.07 13.52 20.34
N TRP A 18 -2.48 13.93 19.20
CA TRP A 18 -1.73 13.00 18.37
C TRP A 18 -0.53 12.43 19.13
N ARG A 19 -0.41 11.10 19.15
CA ARG A 19 0.76 10.45 19.76
C ARG A 19 2.04 10.83 19.03
N THR A 20 3.08 11.16 19.80
CA THR A 20 4.39 11.61 19.31
C THR A 20 5.52 10.85 20.01
N PRO A 21 6.67 10.63 19.38
CA PRO A 21 7.00 10.98 17.99
C PRO A 21 6.22 10.13 16.97
N PHE A 22 5.96 10.68 15.78
CA PHE A 22 5.31 9.94 14.69
C PHE A 22 6.30 9.60 13.57
N ASN A 23 6.41 8.33 13.27
CA ASN A 23 7.17 7.82 12.14
C ASN A 23 6.30 6.83 11.36
N PRO A 24 5.88 7.15 10.11
CA PRO A 24 4.97 6.31 9.36
C PRO A 24 5.55 4.96 8.92
N ARG A 25 6.85 4.73 9.08
CA ARG A 25 7.56 3.47 8.77
C ARG A 25 7.86 2.64 10.00
N ALA A 26 7.60 3.18 11.19
CA ALA A 26 7.89 2.46 12.42
C ALA A 26 6.89 1.31 12.62
N SER A 27 7.45 0.17 13.00
CA SER A 27 6.70 -0.96 13.54
C SER A 27 7.42 -1.44 14.80
N ASN A 28 6.71 -1.42 15.91
CA ASN A 28 7.17 -1.94 17.20
C ASN A 28 6.13 -2.93 17.69
N HIS A 29 6.18 -4.14 17.16
CA HIS A 29 5.20 -5.20 17.38
C HIS A 29 4.73 -5.26 18.84
N ARG A 30 3.44 -5.12 19.08
CA ARG A 30 2.75 -5.05 20.37
C ARG A 30 2.92 -3.76 21.18
N ASN A 31 3.69 -2.79 20.70
CA ASN A 31 3.98 -1.55 21.44
C ASN A 31 3.74 -0.28 20.61
N ASP A 32 3.03 -0.39 19.48
CA ASP A 32 2.68 0.76 18.64
C ASP A 32 1.16 0.87 18.42
N ASP A 33 0.77 1.80 17.57
CA ASP A 33 -0.64 2.09 17.26
C ASP A 33 -1.21 1.15 16.19
N TYR A 34 -0.36 0.31 15.57
CA TYR A 34 -0.71 -0.50 14.40
C TYR A 34 -0.47 -1.97 14.67
N CYS A 35 -1.50 -2.77 14.48
CA CYS A 35 -1.39 -4.22 14.56
C CYS A 35 -0.77 -4.76 13.27
N GLU A 36 0.34 -5.49 13.37
CA GLU A 36 0.96 -6.17 12.23
C GLU A 36 1.26 -5.27 11.02
N GLY A 37 1.55 -4.00 11.26
CA GLY A 37 1.71 -3.03 10.19
C GLY A 37 2.37 -1.74 10.63
N THR A 38 2.37 -0.78 9.74
CA THR A 38 2.77 0.61 9.97
C THR A 38 1.64 1.56 9.56
N ALA A 39 1.83 2.87 9.74
CA ALA A 39 0.87 3.85 9.24
C ALA A 39 0.64 3.74 7.72
N TRP A 40 1.65 3.31 6.96
CA TRP A 40 1.54 3.13 5.52
C TRP A 40 0.48 2.12 5.12
N GLN A 41 0.41 0.95 5.78
CA GLN A 41 -0.57 -0.08 5.48
C GLN A 41 -1.94 0.29 6.07
N TRP A 42 -1.98 0.70 7.33
CA TRP A 42 -3.24 0.91 8.06
C TRP A 42 -4.04 2.13 7.62
N THR A 43 -3.42 3.12 6.98
CA THR A 43 -4.13 4.30 6.43
C THR A 43 -5.22 3.90 5.41
N TRP A 44 -5.06 2.75 4.75
CA TRP A 44 -5.98 2.29 3.71
C TRP A 44 -7.08 1.34 4.23
N PHE A 45 -7.03 0.96 5.50
CA PHE A 45 -7.97 -0.02 6.05
C PHE A 45 -9.35 0.60 6.36
N VAL A 46 -9.96 1.18 5.34
CA VAL A 46 -11.32 1.75 5.34
C VAL A 46 -12.13 1.15 4.18
N PRO A 47 -12.21 -0.21 4.07
CA PRO A 47 -12.89 -0.85 2.93
C PRO A 47 -14.39 -0.63 2.92
N HIS A 48 -14.97 -0.20 4.03
CA HIS A 48 -16.39 0.06 4.21
C HIS A 48 -16.83 1.43 3.69
N ASP A 49 -15.91 2.37 3.48
CA ASP A 49 -16.21 3.74 3.01
C ASP A 49 -15.02 4.33 2.24
N VAL A 50 -14.81 3.82 1.04
CA VAL A 50 -13.70 4.27 0.19
C VAL A 50 -13.92 5.69 -0.31
N ASP A 51 -15.17 6.05 -0.64
CA ASP A 51 -15.52 7.40 -1.11
C ASP A 51 -15.24 8.43 -0.01
N GLY A 52 -15.65 8.14 1.25
CA GLY A 52 -15.31 8.97 2.40
C GLY A 52 -13.81 9.09 2.64
N LEU A 53 -13.03 8.02 2.40
CA LEU A 53 -11.56 8.09 2.49
C LEU A 53 -10.98 9.00 1.39
N VAL A 54 -11.52 8.96 0.18
CA VAL A 54 -11.12 9.84 -0.93
C VAL A 54 -11.37 11.31 -0.57
N GLU A 55 -12.55 11.63 -0.03
CA GLU A 55 -12.90 12.97 0.42
C GLU A 55 -11.98 13.43 1.56
N LEU A 56 -11.76 12.57 2.54
CA LEU A 56 -10.91 12.83 3.70
C LEU A 56 -9.46 13.17 3.31
N MET A 57 -8.95 12.52 2.26
CA MET A 57 -7.60 12.79 1.72
C MET A 57 -7.50 14.05 0.88
N GLY A 58 -8.61 14.74 0.61
CA GLY A 58 -8.63 15.98 -0.18
C GLY A 58 -9.04 15.76 -1.64
N GLY A 59 -9.75 14.68 -1.91
CA GLY A 59 -10.30 14.35 -3.22
C GLY A 59 -9.44 13.39 -4.04
N ARG A 60 -9.95 13.10 -5.22
CA ARG A 60 -9.46 12.05 -6.12
C ARG A 60 -7.95 12.13 -6.42
N ASP A 61 -7.47 13.29 -6.82
CA ASP A 61 -6.07 13.45 -7.25
C ASP A 61 -5.09 13.32 -6.07
N ALA A 62 -5.48 13.85 -4.91
CA ALA A 62 -4.72 13.73 -3.68
C ALA A 62 -4.68 12.27 -3.17
N PHE A 63 -5.78 11.54 -3.30
CA PHE A 63 -5.87 10.13 -2.98
C PHE A 63 -4.97 9.29 -3.90
N ILE A 64 -5.06 9.50 -5.23
CA ILE A 64 -4.21 8.81 -6.21
C ILE A 64 -2.72 9.07 -5.92
N GLY A 65 -2.32 10.31 -5.72
CA GLY A 65 -0.93 10.64 -5.41
C GLY A 65 -0.42 10.02 -4.12
N LYS A 66 -1.28 9.90 -3.09
CA LYS A 66 -0.95 9.19 -1.85
C LYS A 66 -0.85 7.69 -2.07
N LEU A 67 -1.76 7.11 -2.87
CA LEU A 67 -1.75 5.68 -3.20
C LEU A 67 -0.53 5.31 -4.06
N ASP A 68 -0.19 6.12 -5.06
CA ASP A 68 1.05 5.95 -5.84
C ASP A 68 2.29 5.99 -4.94
N SER A 69 2.31 6.89 -3.95
CA SER A 69 3.42 7.00 -3.02
C SER A 69 3.59 5.76 -2.14
N LEU A 70 2.52 5.01 -1.84
CA LEU A 70 2.62 3.74 -1.12
C LEU A 70 3.44 2.70 -1.91
N PHE A 71 3.18 2.56 -3.21
CA PHE A 71 3.84 1.57 -4.06
C PHE A 71 5.24 1.99 -4.52
N THR A 72 5.59 3.28 -4.40
CA THR A 72 6.89 3.82 -4.85
C THR A 72 7.83 4.23 -3.71
N ALA A 73 7.34 4.25 -2.47
CA ALA A 73 8.17 4.58 -1.30
C ALA A 73 9.30 3.55 -1.11
N ASP A 74 10.36 3.97 -0.43
CA ASP A 74 11.41 3.05 0.02
C ASP A 74 10.81 1.99 0.95
N SER A 75 11.10 0.71 0.69
CA SER A 75 10.57 -0.44 1.43
C SER A 75 11.22 -0.62 2.82
N LYS A 76 12.14 0.25 3.22
CA LYS A 76 12.78 0.17 4.53
C LYS A 76 11.76 0.37 5.64
N LEU A 77 11.71 -0.61 6.54
CA LEU A 77 10.97 -0.52 7.80
C LEU A 77 11.89 0.05 8.89
N GLU A 78 11.29 0.71 9.86
CA GLU A 78 11.96 1.28 11.01
C GLU A 78 11.28 0.79 12.29
N GLY A 79 11.97 0.92 13.43
CA GLY A 79 11.47 0.43 14.72
C GLY A 79 12.36 -0.67 15.32
N GLU A 80 12.17 -0.96 16.59
CA GLU A 80 13.00 -1.90 17.33
C GLU A 80 12.57 -3.36 17.16
N SER A 81 11.30 -3.59 16.84
CA SER A 81 10.68 -4.92 16.74
C SER A 81 9.63 -4.95 15.63
N THR A 82 10.09 -4.94 14.37
CA THR A 82 9.18 -4.98 13.22
C THR A 82 8.37 -6.28 13.20
N SER A 83 7.08 -6.18 12.87
CA SER A 83 6.23 -7.35 12.71
C SER A 83 6.69 -8.19 11.52
N VAL A 84 6.72 -9.51 11.71
CA VAL A 84 7.04 -10.49 10.66
C VAL A 84 5.98 -10.52 9.55
N ASP A 85 4.78 -10.04 9.84
CA ASP A 85 3.66 -9.98 8.89
C ASP A 85 3.87 -8.91 7.82
N ILE A 86 4.72 -7.90 8.09
CA ILE A 86 5.11 -6.89 7.12
C ILE A 86 6.11 -7.50 6.15
N SER A 87 5.62 -8.24 5.18
CA SER A 87 6.42 -8.98 4.22
C SER A 87 5.86 -8.84 2.80
N GLY A 88 6.61 -9.29 1.79
CA GLY A 88 6.20 -9.16 0.39
C GLY A 88 6.00 -7.69 0.00
N LEU A 89 7.00 -6.84 0.29
CA LEU A 89 6.91 -5.40 0.09
C LEU A 89 7.10 -5.00 -1.38
N ILE A 90 6.18 -4.14 -1.85
CA ILE A 90 6.33 -3.32 -3.05
C ILE A 90 6.15 -1.88 -2.57
N GLY A 91 7.22 -1.10 -2.53
CA GLY A 91 7.23 0.14 -1.76
C GLY A 91 6.93 -0.13 -0.28
N GLN A 92 5.91 0.52 0.25
CA GLN A 92 5.39 0.27 1.59
C GLN A 92 4.10 -0.58 1.59
N TYR A 93 3.67 -1.09 0.43
CA TYR A 93 2.59 -2.06 0.34
C TYR A 93 3.09 -3.43 0.79
N ALA A 94 2.46 -4.00 1.83
CA ALA A 94 2.83 -5.29 2.41
C ALA A 94 1.86 -6.38 1.95
N HIS A 95 2.17 -7.06 0.84
CA HIS A 95 1.31 -8.10 0.28
C HIS A 95 1.24 -9.37 1.15
N GLY A 96 2.25 -9.61 1.97
CA GLY A 96 2.30 -10.78 2.86
C GLY A 96 1.29 -10.73 4.01
N ASN A 97 0.67 -9.57 4.28
CA ASN A 97 -0.38 -9.44 5.29
C ASN A 97 -1.75 -9.23 4.64
N GLU A 98 -2.71 -10.10 4.93
CA GLU A 98 -4.04 -10.14 4.31
C GLU A 98 -4.83 -8.83 4.40
N PRO A 99 -4.76 -8.05 5.49
CA PRO A 99 -5.43 -6.74 5.57
C PRO A 99 -5.03 -5.76 4.47
N SER A 100 -3.90 -5.99 3.79
CA SER A 100 -3.42 -5.12 2.70
C SER A 100 -3.98 -5.47 1.33
N HIS A 101 -4.57 -6.65 1.13
CA HIS A 101 -4.89 -7.16 -0.22
C HIS A 101 -5.87 -6.27 -1.00
N HIS A 102 -6.80 -5.60 -0.33
CA HIS A 102 -7.75 -4.68 -0.96
C HIS A 102 -7.10 -3.42 -1.54
N ILE A 103 -5.92 -3.02 -1.03
CA ILE A 103 -5.29 -1.73 -1.36
C ILE A 103 -4.97 -1.63 -2.86
N ALA A 104 -4.47 -2.70 -3.47
CA ALA A 104 -4.18 -2.74 -4.90
C ALA A 104 -5.41 -2.46 -5.79
N HIS A 105 -6.61 -2.68 -5.25
CA HIS A 105 -7.87 -2.49 -5.95
C HIS A 105 -8.51 -1.10 -5.74
N LEU A 106 -7.95 -0.26 -4.88
CA LEU A 106 -8.49 1.07 -4.57
C LEU A 106 -8.48 2.01 -5.79
N TYR A 107 -7.59 1.80 -6.75
CA TYR A 107 -7.60 2.56 -8.01
C TYR A 107 -8.91 2.41 -8.81
N ASN A 108 -9.65 1.31 -8.64
CA ASN A 108 -10.94 1.13 -9.31
C ASN A 108 -11.97 2.19 -8.87
N TYR A 109 -11.97 2.56 -7.59
CA TYR A 109 -12.89 3.56 -7.01
C TYR A 109 -12.62 4.98 -7.52
N VAL A 110 -11.39 5.24 -7.97
CA VAL A 110 -10.98 6.53 -8.51
C VAL A 110 -10.83 6.52 -10.03
N GLY A 111 -11.47 5.54 -10.70
CA GLY A 111 -11.57 5.47 -12.16
C GLY A 111 -10.23 5.20 -12.86
N GLN A 112 -9.30 4.49 -12.20
CA GLN A 112 -8.03 4.08 -12.78
C GLN A 112 -7.85 2.54 -12.74
N PRO A 113 -8.77 1.73 -13.29
CA PRO A 113 -8.69 0.27 -13.20
C PRO A 113 -7.42 -0.31 -13.86
N TRP A 114 -6.83 0.39 -14.82
CA TRP A 114 -5.55 -0.02 -15.41
C TRP A 114 -4.40 -0.02 -14.40
N ARG A 115 -4.42 0.91 -13.43
CA ARG A 115 -3.40 0.93 -12.36
C ARG A 115 -3.54 -0.29 -11.44
N THR A 116 -4.78 -0.70 -11.12
CA THR A 116 -5.01 -1.97 -10.40
C THR A 116 -4.39 -3.14 -11.18
N GLN A 117 -4.59 -3.21 -12.49
CA GLN A 117 -4.04 -4.28 -13.32
C GLN A 117 -2.51 -4.28 -13.32
N GLU A 118 -1.88 -3.10 -13.43
CA GLU A 118 -0.42 -2.94 -13.37
C GLU A 118 0.15 -3.41 -12.02
N ILE A 119 -0.46 -2.99 -10.90
CA ILE A 119 -0.01 -3.39 -9.55
C ILE A 119 -0.22 -4.88 -9.31
N VAL A 120 -1.35 -5.43 -9.70
CA VAL A 120 -1.61 -6.88 -9.56
C VAL A 120 -0.65 -7.70 -10.42
N ASP A 121 -0.34 -7.25 -11.64
CA ASP A 121 0.67 -7.89 -12.49
C ASP A 121 2.06 -7.85 -11.83
N GLU A 122 2.46 -6.71 -11.25
CA GLU A 122 3.70 -6.56 -10.51
C GLU A 122 3.76 -7.50 -9.29
N VAL A 123 2.69 -7.58 -8.50
CA VAL A 123 2.55 -8.50 -7.37
C VAL A 123 2.78 -9.94 -7.82
N LEU A 124 2.08 -10.38 -8.88
CA LEU A 124 2.16 -11.75 -9.37
C LEU A 124 3.56 -12.10 -9.87
N HIS A 125 4.23 -11.18 -10.56
CA HIS A 125 5.56 -11.44 -11.13
C HIS A 125 6.70 -11.25 -10.13
N THR A 126 6.51 -10.44 -9.10
CA THR A 126 7.55 -10.13 -8.12
C THR A 126 7.49 -11.05 -6.91
N LEU A 127 6.29 -11.33 -6.40
CA LEU A 127 6.11 -12.00 -5.12
C LEU A 127 5.72 -13.48 -5.24
N TYR A 128 5.10 -13.89 -6.39
CA TYR A 128 4.72 -15.28 -6.63
C TYR A 128 5.69 -15.93 -7.62
N PHE A 129 6.79 -16.45 -7.10
CA PHE A 129 7.81 -17.10 -7.89
C PHE A 129 7.47 -18.59 -8.13
N ASN A 130 7.35 -18.99 -9.39
CA ASN A 130 7.24 -20.40 -9.76
C ASN A 130 8.63 -20.99 -10.03
N ARG A 131 9.19 -21.74 -9.10
CA ARG A 131 10.48 -22.43 -9.24
C ARG A 131 10.55 -23.40 -10.42
N TYR A 132 9.40 -23.80 -10.95
CA TYR A 132 9.29 -24.77 -12.06
C TYR A 132 9.03 -24.09 -13.41
N ALA A 133 8.85 -22.79 -13.47
CA ALA A 133 8.74 -22.09 -14.74
C ALA A 133 10.12 -21.98 -15.40
N PRO A 134 10.29 -22.41 -16.67
CA PRO A 134 11.56 -22.21 -17.36
C PRO A 134 11.87 -20.71 -17.45
N ALA A 135 13.16 -20.36 -17.28
CA ALA A 135 13.66 -18.97 -17.27
C ALA A 135 13.30 -18.16 -18.55
N SER A 136 12.80 -18.83 -19.60
CA SER A 136 12.38 -18.22 -20.86
C SER A 136 11.06 -17.42 -20.79
N ARG A 137 10.36 -17.38 -19.63
CA ARG A 137 9.14 -16.58 -19.44
C ARG A 137 9.37 -15.25 -18.70
N TYR A 138 10.59 -14.90 -18.41
CA TYR A 138 10.91 -13.54 -17.96
C TYR A 138 10.74 -12.60 -19.16
N ILE A 139 9.65 -11.87 -19.22
CA ILE A 139 9.46 -10.77 -20.17
C ILE A 139 10.05 -9.52 -19.50
N PRO A 140 11.19 -8.99 -19.99
CA PRO A 140 11.77 -7.76 -19.45
C PRO A 140 10.74 -6.62 -19.48
N SER A 141 10.80 -5.74 -18.50
CA SER A 141 9.88 -4.61 -18.33
C SER A 141 9.78 -3.68 -19.56
N ASP A 142 10.83 -3.63 -20.34
CA ASP A 142 10.97 -2.86 -21.58
C ASP A 142 10.21 -3.48 -22.79
N ALA A 143 9.95 -4.79 -22.79
CA ALA A 143 9.16 -5.44 -23.84
C ALA A 143 7.64 -5.20 -23.69
N ARG A 144 7.18 -4.67 -22.56
CA ARG A 144 5.74 -4.46 -22.27
C ARG A 144 5.13 -3.23 -22.93
N CYS A 145 5.94 -2.34 -23.49
CA CYS A 145 5.45 -1.07 -24.04
C CYS A 145 5.00 -1.13 -25.51
N SER A 146 5.22 -2.24 -26.23
CA SER A 146 5.00 -2.26 -27.70
C SER A 146 3.72 -2.97 -28.19
N THR A 147 2.93 -3.58 -27.30
CA THR A 147 1.70 -4.30 -27.73
C THR A 147 0.47 -3.87 -26.94
N ARG A 148 0.12 -2.59 -27.04
CA ARG A 148 -1.25 -2.17 -26.72
C ARG A 148 -2.17 -2.60 -27.86
N ARG A 149 -2.75 -3.79 -27.77
CA ARG A 149 -3.98 -4.09 -28.51
C ARG A 149 -5.16 -3.76 -27.60
N PRO A 150 -6.11 -2.93 -28.04
CA PRO A 150 -7.33 -2.73 -27.30
C PRO A 150 -8.10 -4.05 -27.30
N PHE A 151 -8.50 -4.50 -26.13
CA PHE A 151 -9.52 -5.54 -26.02
C PHE A 151 -10.85 -4.89 -26.41
N ILE A 152 -11.47 -5.43 -27.47
CA ILE A 152 -12.87 -5.20 -27.87
C ILE A 152 -13.76 -6.00 -26.94
#